data_8e459ec08ad918d756799110b597f895
#
_entry.id   8e459ec08ad918d756799110b597f895
#
_cell.length_a   1.000
_cell.length_b   1.000
_cell.length_c   1.000
_cell.angle_alpha   90.00
_cell.angle_beta   90.00
_cell.angle_gamma   90.00
#
_symmetry.space_group_name_H-M   'P 1'
#
loop_
_entity.id
_entity.type
_entity.pdbx_description
1 polymer ?
#
loop_
_entity_poly.entity_id
_entity_poly.type
_entity_poly.pdbx_seq_one_letter_code
_entity_poly.pdbx_strand_id
1 'polypeptide(L)'
;GDCVIFSSKIIPGNEKKLYFLQNLIVKNNIEMISEENAFVHVSGHPNRDDLKDMYKWVKPQCVIPVHGEHRHMAEHVSFAKEMQVPKTLLIENGDVVRILPGEKPQIIDKAPSGKIYLDGNINVEMDSQSIKDRKNLSINGYLEITIIVSNNGNVKKPVISYKGIPEKNEDDTF
;
A
#
# COMPACT_ATOMS: atom_id res chain seq x y z
N GLY A 1 21.93 -27.55 18.30
CA GLY A 1 21.06 -26.39 18.28
C GLY A 1 20.48 -26.18 16.91
N ASP A 2 19.24 -25.73 16.87
CA ASP A 2 18.57 -25.41 15.62
C ASP A 2 18.97 -23.99 15.18
N CYS A 3 18.93 -23.74 13.86
CA CYS A 3 19.23 -22.46 13.28
C CYS A 3 18.14 -22.07 12.27
N VAL A 4 17.72 -20.82 12.29
CA VAL A 4 16.78 -20.24 11.33
C VAL A 4 17.48 -19.17 10.51
N ILE A 5 17.41 -19.31 9.18
CA ILE A 5 18.00 -18.35 8.24
C ILE A 5 16.87 -17.52 7.59
N PHE A 6 16.88 -16.21 7.82
CA PHE A 6 16.01 -15.27 7.12
C PHE A 6 16.68 -14.80 5.84
N SER A 7 16.40 -15.47 4.72
CA SER A 7 16.86 -15.03 3.40
C SER A 7 15.89 -14.05 2.72
N SER A 8 15.15 -13.30 3.51
CA SER A 8 14.17 -12.33 3.05
C SER A 8 14.41 -10.97 3.70
N LYS A 9 14.18 -9.90 2.95
CA LYS A 9 14.24 -8.54 3.48
C LYS A 9 12.96 -8.19 4.23
N ILE A 10 13.10 -7.37 5.28
CA ILE A 10 11.96 -6.77 5.96
C ILE A 10 11.31 -5.76 5.02
N ILE A 11 10.04 -5.99 4.69
CA ILE A 11 9.26 -5.09 3.83
C ILE A 11 8.46 -4.12 4.69
N PRO A 12 8.42 -2.81 4.37
CA PRO A 12 7.61 -1.84 5.10
C PRO A 12 6.16 -2.29 5.28
N GLY A 13 5.69 -2.28 6.54
CA GLY A 13 4.36 -2.77 6.95
C GLY A 13 4.33 -4.19 7.50
N ASN A 14 5.38 -4.99 7.35
CA ASN A 14 5.48 -6.34 7.92
C ASN A 14 6.38 -6.42 9.17
N GLU A 15 7.01 -5.33 9.56
CA GLU A 15 8.03 -5.27 10.61
C GLU A 15 7.54 -5.92 11.92
N LYS A 16 6.36 -5.52 12.39
CA LYS A 16 5.80 -6.03 13.66
C LYS A 16 5.60 -7.54 13.66
N LYS A 17 5.16 -8.11 12.54
CA LYS A 17 4.95 -9.57 12.42
C LYS A 17 6.28 -10.32 12.38
N LEU A 18 7.26 -9.79 11.66
CA LEU A 18 8.60 -10.38 11.60
C LEU A 18 9.31 -10.28 12.94
N TYR A 19 9.28 -9.13 13.60
CA TYR A 19 9.87 -8.99 14.95
C TYR A 19 9.21 -9.92 15.97
N PHE A 20 7.90 -10.13 15.88
CA PHE A 20 7.23 -11.11 16.73
C PHE A 20 7.79 -12.52 16.49
N LEU A 21 7.96 -12.94 15.25
CA LEU A 21 8.54 -14.23 14.89
C LEU A 21 10.00 -14.35 15.35
N GLN A 22 10.81 -13.33 15.11
CA GLN A 22 12.21 -13.28 15.55
C GLN A 22 12.33 -13.39 17.06
N ASN A 23 11.49 -12.69 17.81
CA ASN A 23 11.45 -12.80 19.27
C ASN A 23 11.09 -14.21 19.75
N LEU A 24 10.19 -14.91 19.06
CA LEU A 24 9.89 -16.31 19.37
C LEU A 24 11.08 -17.22 19.14
N ILE A 25 11.83 -17.04 18.07
CA ILE A 25 13.02 -17.81 17.73
C ILE A 25 14.08 -17.62 18.83
N VAL A 26 14.39 -16.38 19.18
CA VAL A 26 15.35 -16.05 20.24
C VAL A 26 14.90 -16.59 21.60
N LYS A 27 13.61 -16.47 21.94
CA LYS A 27 13.05 -16.97 23.19
C LYS A 27 13.19 -18.50 23.34
N ASN A 28 13.22 -19.21 22.22
CA ASN A 28 13.44 -20.67 22.21
C ASN A 28 14.92 -21.06 22.06
N ASN A 29 15.86 -20.12 22.23
CA ASN A 29 17.31 -20.33 22.11
C ASN A 29 17.72 -20.93 20.74
N ILE A 30 17.01 -20.57 19.69
CA ILE A 30 17.31 -20.95 18.31
C ILE A 30 18.21 -19.87 17.72
N GLU A 31 19.30 -20.28 17.08
CA GLU A 31 20.19 -19.34 16.38
C GLU A 31 19.48 -18.68 15.21
N MET A 32 19.69 -17.36 15.02
CA MET A 32 19.09 -16.61 13.93
C MET A 32 20.15 -15.95 13.06
N ILE A 33 20.08 -16.23 11.77
CA ILE A 33 20.93 -15.61 10.74
C ILE A 33 20.03 -14.75 9.83
N SER A 34 20.39 -13.50 9.62
CA SER A 34 19.69 -12.54 8.75
C SER A 34 20.66 -11.70 7.92
N GLU A 35 20.14 -10.81 7.08
CA GLU A 35 20.96 -9.86 6.29
C GLU A 35 21.81 -8.92 7.17
N GLU A 36 21.49 -8.78 8.45
CA GLU A 36 22.25 -7.93 9.39
C GLU A 36 23.59 -8.56 9.79
N ASN A 37 23.69 -9.88 9.79
CA ASN A 37 24.87 -10.61 10.27
C ASN A 37 25.51 -11.55 9.25
N ALA A 38 24.84 -11.80 8.11
CA ALA A 38 25.38 -12.62 7.03
C ALA A 38 24.80 -12.26 5.67
N PHE A 39 25.54 -12.57 4.60
CA PHE A 39 25.04 -12.38 3.24
C PHE A 39 24.10 -13.51 2.85
N VAL A 40 22.83 -13.41 3.24
CA VAL A 40 21.79 -14.42 3.05
C VAL A 40 20.63 -13.95 2.16
N HIS A 41 20.65 -12.70 1.71
CA HIS A 41 19.60 -12.12 0.86
C HIS A 41 20.18 -11.33 -0.29
N VAL A 42 19.55 -11.48 -1.46
CA VAL A 42 19.78 -10.64 -2.64
C VAL A 42 18.45 -10.07 -3.10
N SER A 43 18.40 -8.77 -3.36
CA SER A 43 17.18 -8.12 -3.86
C SER A 43 16.74 -8.73 -5.20
N GLY A 44 15.44 -8.98 -5.36
CA GLY A 44 14.85 -9.36 -6.64
C GLY A 44 14.73 -8.20 -7.64
N HIS A 45 14.92 -6.95 -7.17
CA HIS A 45 14.97 -5.78 -8.04
C HIS A 45 16.41 -5.51 -8.48
N PRO A 46 16.64 -5.20 -9.77
CA PRO A 46 17.96 -4.88 -10.26
C PRO A 46 18.48 -3.56 -9.65
N ASN A 47 19.77 -3.49 -9.45
CA ASN A 47 20.46 -2.25 -9.10
C ASN A 47 20.76 -1.42 -10.36
N ARG A 48 21.36 -0.22 -10.19
CA ARG A 48 21.66 0.67 -11.33
C ARG A 48 22.69 0.07 -12.30
N ASP A 49 23.63 -0.74 -11.83
CA ASP A 49 24.63 -1.36 -12.69
C ASP A 49 24.04 -2.49 -13.51
N ASP A 50 23.16 -3.30 -12.94
CA ASP A 50 22.37 -4.31 -13.68
C ASP A 50 21.55 -3.65 -14.79
N LEU A 51 20.91 -2.51 -14.50
CA LEU A 51 20.15 -1.74 -15.51
C LEU A 51 21.06 -1.17 -16.60
N LYS A 52 22.27 -0.69 -16.26
CA LYS A 52 23.24 -0.24 -17.28
C LYS A 52 23.60 -1.35 -18.25
N ASP A 53 23.87 -2.53 -17.72
CA ASP A 53 24.23 -3.67 -18.56
C ASP A 53 23.04 -4.12 -19.42
N MET A 54 21.83 -4.16 -18.84
CA MET A 54 20.62 -4.44 -19.62
C MET A 54 20.44 -3.43 -20.77
N TYR A 55 20.64 -2.14 -20.51
CA TYR A 55 20.51 -1.11 -21.57
C TYR A 55 21.60 -1.22 -22.64
N LYS A 56 22.82 -1.59 -22.28
CA LYS A 56 23.90 -1.87 -23.25
C LYS A 56 23.55 -3.06 -24.16
N TRP A 57 22.92 -4.08 -23.59
CA TRP A 57 22.58 -5.29 -24.35
C TRP A 57 21.35 -5.07 -25.23
N VAL A 58 20.27 -4.51 -24.67
CA VAL A 58 18.99 -4.33 -25.35
C VAL A 58 19.01 -3.14 -26.30
N LYS A 59 19.77 -2.08 -26.00
CA LYS A 59 19.82 -0.81 -26.76
C LYS A 59 18.41 -0.27 -27.09
N PRO A 60 17.59 -0.01 -26.07
CA PRO A 60 16.18 0.34 -26.28
C PRO A 60 16.05 1.68 -27.01
N GLN A 61 15.11 1.76 -27.95
CA GLN A 61 14.77 3.01 -28.65
C GLN A 61 13.87 3.91 -27.77
N CYS A 62 13.18 3.32 -26.82
CA CYS A 62 12.30 4.01 -25.92
C CYS A 62 12.26 3.30 -24.56
N VAL A 63 12.20 4.07 -23.48
CA VAL A 63 11.97 3.56 -22.12
C VAL A 63 10.73 4.22 -21.51
N ILE A 64 9.83 3.39 -21.02
CA ILE A 64 8.62 3.78 -20.30
C ILE A 64 8.63 3.02 -18.98
N PRO A 65 9.03 3.64 -17.85
CA PRO A 65 9.03 2.99 -16.55
C PRO A 65 7.61 2.69 -16.09
N VAL A 66 7.44 1.54 -15.47
CA VAL A 66 6.18 1.09 -14.84
C VAL A 66 6.47 0.46 -13.49
N HIS A 67 5.42 0.19 -12.70
CA HIS A 67 5.54 -0.51 -11.42
C HIS A 67 6.41 0.22 -10.39
N GLY A 68 6.00 1.43 -10.05
CA GLY A 68 6.68 2.22 -9.02
C GLY A 68 5.89 3.47 -8.65
N GLU A 69 6.29 4.13 -7.58
CA GLU A 69 5.81 5.46 -7.28
C GLU A 69 6.37 6.46 -8.31
N HIS A 70 5.70 7.60 -8.48
CA HIS A 70 6.09 8.62 -9.45
C HIS A 70 7.57 9.02 -9.33
N ARG A 71 8.10 9.17 -8.10
CA ARG A 71 9.52 9.48 -7.86
C ARG A 71 10.47 8.41 -8.40
N HIS A 72 10.13 7.12 -8.29
CA HIS A 72 10.95 6.02 -8.80
C HIS A 72 10.93 5.99 -10.32
N MET A 73 9.77 6.21 -10.93
CA MET A 73 9.64 6.27 -12.39
C MET A 73 10.34 7.48 -12.98
N ALA A 74 10.26 8.65 -12.33
CA ALA A 74 10.98 9.85 -12.74
C ALA A 74 12.49 9.66 -12.68
N GLU A 75 13.01 9.02 -11.62
CA GLU A 75 14.43 8.69 -11.48
C GLU A 75 14.87 7.70 -12.56
N HIS A 76 14.04 6.70 -12.88
CA HIS A 76 14.34 5.76 -13.96
C HIS A 76 14.38 6.46 -15.35
N VAL A 77 13.48 7.42 -15.61
CA VAL A 77 13.53 8.26 -16.82
C VAL A 77 14.83 9.07 -16.88
N SER A 78 15.25 9.66 -15.75
CA SER A 78 16.52 10.38 -15.67
C SER A 78 17.70 9.47 -15.99
N PHE A 79 17.74 8.31 -15.36
CA PHE A 79 18.76 7.30 -15.60
C PHE A 79 18.79 6.82 -17.06
N ALA A 80 17.63 6.60 -17.69
CA ALA A 80 17.56 6.22 -19.10
C ALA A 80 18.15 7.30 -20.03
N LYS A 81 17.94 8.59 -19.69
CA LYS A 81 18.57 9.73 -20.41
C LYS A 81 20.07 9.75 -20.24
N GLU A 82 20.59 9.50 -19.03
CA GLU A 82 22.03 9.35 -18.76
C GLU A 82 22.65 8.23 -19.60
N MET A 83 21.90 7.14 -19.79
CA MET A 83 22.27 6.01 -20.64
C MET A 83 22.03 6.27 -22.13
N GLN A 84 21.74 7.52 -22.51
CA GLN A 84 21.54 7.97 -23.90
C GLN A 84 20.41 7.24 -24.65
N VAL A 85 19.38 6.79 -23.92
CA VAL A 85 18.18 6.24 -24.56
C VAL A 85 17.48 7.36 -25.35
N PRO A 86 17.21 7.16 -26.66
CA PRO A 86 16.71 8.23 -27.53
C PRO A 86 15.37 8.83 -27.11
N LYS A 87 14.48 8.00 -26.53
CA LYS A 87 13.14 8.42 -26.15
C LYS A 87 12.77 7.89 -24.77
N THR A 88 12.18 8.76 -23.97
CA THR A 88 11.64 8.38 -22.66
C THR A 88 10.26 8.99 -22.48
N LEU A 89 9.36 8.29 -21.79
CA LEU A 89 8.05 8.80 -21.43
C LEU A 89 7.74 8.42 -19.98
N LEU A 90 7.34 9.41 -19.19
CA LEU A 90 6.81 9.21 -17.84
C LEU A 90 5.30 9.15 -17.95
N ILE A 91 4.69 8.12 -17.36
CA ILE A 91 3.25 7.85 -17.44
C ILE A 91 2.64 7.67 -16.05
N GLU A 92 1.34 7.82 -15.99
CA GLU A 92 0.52 7.56 -14.81
C GLU A 92 -0.52 6.47 -15.08
N ASN A 93 -1.15 5.97 -14.02
CA ASN A 93 -2.25 5.02 -14.18
C ASN A 93 -3.39 5.66 -14.99
N GLY A 94 -3.90 4.90 -15.97
CA GLY A 94 -4.94 5.34 -16.89
C GLY A 94 -4.43 5.99 -18.18
N ASP A 95 -3.16 6.39 -18.25
CA ASP A 95 -2.63 6.95 -19.50
C ASP A 95 -2.64 5.93 -20.64
N VAL A 96 -3.22 6.30 -21.76
CA VAL A 96 -3.20 5.52 -23.02
C VAL A 96 -2.07 6.03 -23.88
N VAL A 97 -1.09 5.18 -24.11
CA VAL A 97 0.14 5.55 -24.83
C VAL A 97 0.14 4.96 -26.24
N ARG A 98 0.35 5.82 -27.23
CA ARG A 98 0.63 5.41 -28.59
C ARG A 98 2.14 5.26 -28.80
N ILE A 99 2.55 4.05 -29.22
CA ILE A 99 3.93 3.72 -29.55
C ILE A 99 3.98 3.26 -31.01
N LEU A 100 4.67 4.02 -31.85
CA LEU A 100 4.87 3.69 -33.27
C LEU A 100 6.36 3.65 -33.57
N PRO A 101 6.80 2.72 -34.46
CA PRO A 101 8.17 2.67 -34.90
C PRO A 101 8.63 4.00 -35.50
N GLY A 102 9.79 4.50 -35.08
CA GLY A 102 10.35 5.76 -35.55
C GLY A 102 9.77 7.02 -34.92
N GLU A 103 8.56 7.00 -34.36
CA GLU A 103 7.92 8.14 -33.70
C GLU A 103 8.28 8.29 -32.23
N LYS A 104 8.05 9.48 -31.68
CA LYS A 104 8.13 9.70 -30.22
C LYS A 104 6.84 9.16 -29.58
N PRO A 105 6.93 8.37 -28.49
CA PRO A 105 5.75 7.91 -27.78
C PRO A 105 4.97 9.09 -27.21
N GLN A 106 3.64 9.02 -27.22
CA GLN A 106 2.75 10.10 -26.82
C GLN A 106 1.59 9.55 -25.99
N ILE A 107 1.22 10.26 -24.93
CA ILE A 107 -0.05 10.03 -24.24
C ILE A 107 -1.15 10.62 -25.14
N ILE A 108 -2.07 9.78 -25.59
CA ILE A 108 -3.12 10.14 -26.54
C ILE A 108 -4.51 10.19 -25.91
N ASP A 109 -4.69 9.55 -24.76
CA ASP A 109 -5.97 9.48 -24.07
C ASP A 109 -5.74 9.11 -22.59
N LYS A 110 -6.78 9.15 -21.79
CA LYS A 110 -6.77 8.73 -20.38
C LYS A 110 -8.00 7.87 -20.05
N ALA A 111 -7.76 6.61 -19.73
CA ALA A 111 -8.78 5.71 -19.23
C ALA A 111 -9.09 6.02 -17.74
N PRO A 112 -10.32 5.78 -17.28
CA PRO A 112 -10.63 5.84 -15.85
C PRO A 112 -9.68 4.95 -15.04
N SER A 113 -9.10 5.51 -13.99
CA SER A 113 -8.22 4.80 -13.09
C SER A 113 -8.54 5.16 -11.65
N GLY A 114 -8.32 4.23 -10.72
CA GLY A 114 -8.63 4.45 -9.31
C GLY A 114 -8.47 3.16 -8.50
N LYS A 115 -8.81 3.24 -7.23
CA LYS A 115 -8.83 2.08 -6.34
C LYS A 115 -10.27 1.61 -6.15
N ILE A 116 -10.50 0.34 -6.40
CA ILE A 116 -11.77 -0.34 -6.18
C ILE A 116 -11.55 -1.37 -5.09
N TYR A 117 -12.40 -1.37 -4.07
CA TYR A 117 -12.43 -2.39 -3.03
C TYR A 117 -13.39 -3.50 -3.42
N LEU A 118 -12.98 -4.73 -3.19
CA LEU A 118 -13.89 -5.87 -3.24
C LEU A 118 -14.53 -6.06 -1.86
N ASP A 119 -15.83 -5.84 -1.79
CA ASP A 119 -16.64 -6.01 -0.58
C ASP A 119 -17.60 -7.19 -0.76
N GLY A 120 -17.19 -8.35 -0.30
CA GLY A 120 -17.87 -9.60 -0.67
C GLY A 120 -17.76 -9.84 -2.17
N ASN A 121 -18.90 -9.74 -2.89
CA ASN A 121 -18.97 -9.89 -4.34
C ASN A 121 -19.23 -8.56 -5.07
N ILE A 122 -19.14 -7.44 -4.37
CA ILE A 122 -19.45 -6.11 -4.92
C ILE A 122 -18.18 -5.28 -5.03
N ASN A 123 -17.99 -4.68 -6.18
CA ASN A 123 -16.94 -3.68 -6.39
C ASN A 123 -17.42 -2.33 -5.86
N VAL A 124 -16.65 -1.73 -4.95
CA VAL A 124 -16.97 -0.45 -4.30
C VAL A 124 -15.82 0.52 -4.52
N GLU A 125 -16.11 1.70 -5.03
CA GLU A 125 -15.12 2.76 -5.18
C GLU A 125 -14.58 3.22 -3.82
N MET A 126 -13.28 3.51 -3.76
CA MET A 126 -12.59 3.88 -2.51
C MET A 126 -13.17 5.13 -1.86
N ASP A 127 -13.70 6.06 -2.64
CA ASP A 127 -14.29 7.32 -2.19
C ASP A 127 -15.81 7.26 -1.98
N SER A 128 -16.43 6.08 -2.13
CA SER A 128 -17.85 5.87 -1.87
C SER A 128 -18.22 6.18 -0.42
N GLN A 129 -19.49 6.57 -0.22
CA GLN A 129 -19.97 6.91 1.11
C GLN A 129 -19.88 5.73 2.09
N SER A 130 -20.16 4.52 1.64
CA SER A 130 -20.08 3.32 2.48
C SER A 130 -18.67 3.05 3.02
N ILE A 131 -17.64 3.30 2.23
CA ILE A 131 -16.24 3.17 2.67
C ILE A 131 -15.86 4.28 3.65
N LYS A 132 -16.29 5.52 3.38
CA LYS A 132 -16.08 6.65 4.30
C LYS A 132 -16.75 6.39 5.65
N ASP A 133 -18.00 5.93 5.65
CA ASP A 133 -18.74 5.63 6.88
C ASP A 133 -18.07 4.51 7.69
N ARG A 134 -17.68 3.40 7.05
CA ARG A 134 -16.94 2.33 7.74
C ARG A 134 -15.64 2.80 8.36
N LYS A 135 -14.89 3.65 7.65
CA LYS A 135 -13.67 4.24 8.17
C LYS A 135 -13.94 5.13 9.39
N ASN A 136 -14.97 5.96 9.32
CA ASN A 136 -15.37 6.82 10.44
C ASN A 136 -15.81 5.98 11.65
N LEU A 137 -16.65 4.96 11.42
CA LEU A 137 -17.11 4.04 12.48
C LEU A 137 -15.94 3.29 13.14
N SER A 138 -14.92 2.91 12.36
CA SER A 138 -13.75 2.20 12.91
C SER A 138 -12.86 3.06 13.83
N ILE A 139 -12.93 4.39 13.69
CA ILE A 139 -12.11 5.35 14.45
C ILE A 139 -12.92 5.94 15.61
N ASN A 140 -14.17 6.35 15.34
CA ASN A 140 -14.96 7.16 16.26
C ASN A 140 -15.98 6.34 17.07
N GLY A 141 -16.26 5.11 16.66
CA GLY A 141 -17.36 4.32 17.22
C GLY A 141 -18.72 4.81 16.72
N TYR A 142 -19.78 4.26 17.34
CA TYR A 142 -21.16 4.47 16.93
C TYR A 142 -22.04 4.64 18.16
N LEU A 143 -22.91 5.64 18.15
CA LEU A 143 -23.92 5.90 19.18
C LEU A 143 -25.29 6.08 18.52
N GLU A 144 -26.25 5.33 18.95
CA GLU A 144 -27.64 5.45 18.54
C GLU A 144 -28.54 5.77 19.76
N ILE A 145 -29.39 6.77 19.63
CA ILE A 145 -30.37 7.16 20.63
C ILE A 145 -31.76 7.11 20.01
N THR A 146 -32.57 6.16 20.45
CA THR A 146 -33.97 6.04 20.00
C THR A 146 -34.92 6.69 21.01
N ILE A 147 -35.63 7.71 20.59
CA ILE A 147 -36.60 8.45 21.41
C ILE A 147 -37.99 8.19 20.88
N ILE A 148 -38.89 7.69 21.77
CA ILE A 148 -40.30 7.46 21.44
C ILE A 148 -41.12 8.60 22.04
N VAL A 149 -41.78 9.34 21.16
CA VAL A 149 -42.69 10.42 21.55
C VAL A 149 -44.13 9.97 21.23
N SER A 150 -45.02 10.00 22.24
CA SER A 150 -46.44 9.68 22.08
C SER A 150 -47.20 10.88 21.50
N ASN A 151 -48.41 10.62 20.95
CA ASN A 151 -49.24 11.65 20.30
C ASN A 151 -49.61 12.83 21.22
N ASN A 152 -49.58 12.64 22.53
CA ASN A 152 -49.79 13.70 23.55
C ASN A 152 -48.53 14.43 23.99
N GLY A 153 -47.39 14.22 23.27
CA GLY A 153 -46.13 14.87 23.56
C GLY A 153 -45.27 14.21 24.68
N ASN A 154 -45.74 13.14 25.30
CA ASN A 154 -44.98 12.45 26.34
C ASN A 154 -43.79 11.68 25.73
N VAL A 155 -42.60 11.90 26.28
CA VAL A 155 -41.39 11.22 25.87
C VAL A 155 -41.14 10.00 26.77
N LYS A 156 -40.95 8.82 26.19
CA LYS A 156 -40.53 7.63 26.92
C LYS A 156 -39.02 7.66 27.17
N LYS A 157 -38.56 6.86 28.13
CA LYS A 157 -37.09 6.70 28.41
C LYS A 157 -36.40 6.33 27.11
N PRO A 158 -35.33 7.07 26.71
CA PRO A 158 -34.57 6.78 25.52
C PRO A 158 -33.91 5.42 25.61
N VAL A 159 -33.83 4.72 24.46
CA VAL A 159 -33.00 3.52 24.31
C VAL A 159 -31.68 3.97 23.69
N ILE A 160 -30.58 3.65 24.34
CA ILE A 160 -29.23 4.02 23.91
C ILE A 160 -28.48 2.74 23.56
N SER A 161 -27.90 2.70 22.40
CA SER A 161 -27.02 1.63 21.91
C SER A 161 -25.72 2.24 21.40
N TYR A 162 -24.59 1.63 21.72
CA TYR A 162 -23.29 2.11 21.28
C TYR A 162 -22.31 0.95 21.02
N LYS A 163 -21.34 1.18 20.11
CA LYS A 163 -20.26 0.24 19.82
C LYS A 163 -18.96 1.00 19.56
N GLY A 164 -17.85 0.45 20.06
CA GLY A 164 -16.51 1.02 19.85
C GLY A 164 -16.26 2.33 20.59
N ILE A 165 -17.14 2.70 21.55
CA ILE A 165 -16.95 3.83 22.46
C ILE A 165 -16.47 3.25 23.79
N PRO A 166 -15.37 3.75 24.38
CA PRO A 166 -14.88 3.30 25.68
C PRO A 166 -15.94 3.50 26.77
N GLU A 167 -16.14 2.49 27.60
CA GLU A 167 -16.93 2.65 28.83
C GLU A 167 -16.14 3.49 29.81
N LYS A 168 -16.82 4.48 30.42
CA LYS A 168 -16.22 5.28 31.48
C LYS A 168 -16.17 4.41 32.72
N ASN A 169 -14.97 4.10 33.24
CA ASN A 169 -14.84 3.49 34.58
C ASN A 169 -15.28 4.52 35.60
N GLU A 170 -16.01 4.08 36.65
CA GLU A 170 -16.53 4.95 37.71
C GLU A 170 -15.41 5.71 38.47
N ASP A 171 -14.14 5.28 38.30
CA ASP A 171 -12.96 5.87 38.94
C ASP A 171 -12.25 6.96 38.09
N ASP A 172 -12.68 7.24 36.85
CA ASP A 172 -12.14 8.32 36.04
C ASP A 172 -12.71 9.68 36.48
N THR A 173 -12.21 10.20 37.59
CA THR A 173 -12.32 11.62 37.97
C THR A 173 -11.29 12.40 37.14
N PHE A 174 -11.80 13.32 36.28
CA PHE A 174 -10.98 14.36 35.67
C PHE A 174 -10.69 15.45 36.67
#